data_4bea9ad3c536404f67811f32a38f4959
#
_entry.id   4bea9ad3c536404f67811f32a38f4959
#
_cell.length_a   1.000
_cell.length_b   1.000
_cell.length_c   1.000
_cell.angle_alpha   90.00
_cell.angle_beta   90.00
_cell.angle_gamma   90.00
#
_symmetry.space_group_name_H-M   'P 1'
#
loop_
_entity.id
_entity.type
_entity.pdbx_description
1 polymer ?
#
loop_
_entity_poly.entity_id
_entity_poly.type
_entity_poly.pdbx_seq_one_letter_code
_entity_poly.pdbx_strand_id
1 'polypeptide(L)'
;MVVLSLLLAGVIMAGVFYIILIKRRLARDATNSRQSEQREKTRNHVLELLARGAPLASILEAIVRGVEQEQPDIICSIMLLDEEGSHLLNGAAPSLPDFYNDAIDGFGIGVGAGSFGTAAFTGQRVIVEDVHTHPYWAPYRVLTAKAGLGACWSEPIRSVSGKVLGVFAIYHHEARRPTGEEIRLIEQAANLAEIAVGRSRADQAFKESEKMLSDILENVTSYIYMKDTQGCYMFANRLLRDRFDAPMEEIVGYDDYKFYDAETAASIRKDDLRVLKKGETLQSEETNTNLLTGVTNVFLTVKLPLRREDGSIYALCGISTDITERKDAESHLSHMAQYDALTHLPNRALFDDRLKQAIAAAQRNKARLALMFIDLDRFKPVNDTYGHGVGDLLLREAAARIQNCLRDSDTAARIGGDEFVTLLPAIETETDASKVGEKILHALNRPFELAGHNLKISSSIGVAVYPQHGKEEKRLIKSADIAMYHAKKAGRNNVKIYQPGMLEIIK
;
A
#
# COMPACT_ATOMS: atom_id res chain seq x y z
N MET A 1 -75.70 -74.46 20.80
CA MET A 1 -75.15 -73.40 21.71
C MET A 1 -73.70 -73.17 21.60
N VAL A 2 -72.84 -74.21 21.52
CA VAL A 2 -71.34 -74.05 21.46
C VAL A 2 -70.85 -73.26 20.23
N VAL A 3 -71.40 -73.48 19.02
CA VAL A 3 -71.01 -72.83 17.80
C VAL A 3 -71.30 -71.29 17.84
N LEU A 4 -72.45 -70.91 18.45
CA LEU A 4 -72.86 -69.53 18.56
C LEU A 4 -71.98 -68.77 19.55
N SER A 5 -71.50 -69.42 20.64
CA SER A 5 -70.59 -68.86 21.62
C SER A 5 -69.16 -68.66 20.99
N LEU A 6 -68.71 -69.56 20.16
CA LEU A 6 -67.44 -69.47 19.46
C LEU A 6 -67.44 -68.33 18.42
N LEU A 7 -68.55 -68.16 17.70
CA LEU A 7 -68.71 -67.04 16.76
C LEU A 7 -68.77 -65.69 17.47
N LEU A 8 -69.44 -65.63 18.58
CA LEU A 8 -69.54 -64.39 19.41
C LEU A 8 -68.19 -64.03 20.02
N ALA A 9 -67.41 -65.05 20.52
CA ALA A 9 -66.08 -64.85 21.01
C ALA A 9 -65.10 -64.37 19.91
N GLY A 10 -65.22 -64.90 18.68
CA GLY A 10 -64.47 -64.46 17.53
C GLY A 10 -64.72 -63.01 17.14
N VAL A 11 -65.99 -62.59 17.10
CA VAL A 11 -66.39 -61.18 16.82
C VAL A 11 -65.87 -60.23 17.92
N ILE A 12 -65.93 -60.61 19.19
CA ILE A 12 -65.42 -59.79 20.32
C ILE A 12 -63.92 -59.68 20.24
N MET A 13 -63.22 -60.78 19.97
CA MET A 13 -61.70 -60.74 19.75
C MET A 13 -61.34 -59.88 18.58
N ALA A 14 -62.02 -59.98 17.44
CA ALA A 14 -61.74 -59.13 16.25
C ALA A 14 -62.02 -57.63 16.57
N GLY A 15 -63.08 -57.35 17.31
CA GLY A 15 -63.44 -56.02 17.79
C GLY A 15 -62.40 -55.42 18.76
N VAL A 16 -61.88 -56.21 19.69
CA VAL A 16 -60.81 -55.79 20.63
C VAL A 16 -59.53 -55.59 19.86
N PHE A 17 -59.20 -56.49 18.94
CA PHE A 17 -58.01 -56.35 18.09
C PHE A 17 -58.10 -55.08 17.22
N TYR A 18 -59.25 -54.80 16.64
CA TYR A 18 -59.44 -53.58 15.82
C TYR A 18 -59.39 -52.30 16.69
N ILE A 19 -59.89 -52.27 17.87
CA ILE A 19 -59.75 -51.17 18.82
C ILE A 19 -58.26 -50.93 19.21
N ILE A 20 -57.53 -51.99 19.44
CA ILE A 20 -56.10 -51.94 19.77
C ILE A 20 -55.35 -51.34 18.56
N LEU A 21 -55.64 -51.75 17.33
CA LEU A 21 -55.02 -51.21 16.11
C LEU A 21 -55.33 -49.71 15.93
N ILE A 22 -56.60 -49.32 16.13
CA ILE A 22 -56.99 -47.91 16.05
C ILE A 22 -56.29 -47.07 17.14
N LYS A 23 -56.27 -47.55 18.39
CA LYS A 23 -55.54 -46.87 19.47
C LYS A 23 -54.08 -46.71 19.18
N ARG A 24 -53.45 -47.76 18.66
CA ARG A 24 -52.02 -47.72 18.25
C ARG A 24 -51.80 -46.71 17.10
N ARG A 25 -52.72 -46.68 16.12
CA ARG A 25 -52.65 -45.72 14.99
C ARG A 25 -52.82 -44.29 15.48
N LEU A 26 -53.81 -43.99 16.30
CA LEU A 26 -54.06 -42.67 16.88
C LEU A 26 -52.90 -42.21 17.78
N ALA A 27 -52.33 -43.11 18.57
CA ALA A 27 -51.15 -42.78 19.39
C ALA A 27 -49.95 -42.45 18.51
N ARG A 28 -49.71 -43.20 17.40
CA ARG A 28 -48.64 -42.94 16.45
C ARG A 28 -48.86 -41.63 15.71
N ASP A 29 -50.08 -41.34 15.26
CA ASP A 29 -50.41 -40.09 14.55
C ASP A 29 -50.23 -38.87 15.50
N ALA A 30 -50.63 -39.00 16.80
CA ALA A 30 -50.42 -37.96 17.81
C ALA A 30 -48.93 -37.73 18.11
N THR A 31 -48.10 -38.80 18.12
CA THR A 31 -46.64 -38.68 18.31
C THR A 31 -45.98 -38.00 17.10
N ASN A 32 -46.33 -38.41 15.89
CA ASN A 32 -45.84 -37.82 14.66
C ASN A 32 -46.19 -36.31 14.55
N SER A 33 -47.42 -35.95 14.96
CA SER A 33 -47.86 -34.55 14.97
C SER A 33 -47.04 -33.71 15.96
N ARG A 34 -46.79 -34.22 17.17
CA ARG A 34 -45.96 -33.52 18.16
C ARG A 34 -44.51 -33.36 17.71
N GLN A 35 -43.92 -34.39 17.11
CA GLN A 35 -42.56 -34.31 16.57
C GLN A 35 -42.47 -33.30 15.45
N SER A 36 -43.47 -33.27 14.54
CA SER A 36 -43.51 -32.26 13.47
C SER A 36 -43.60 -30.84 14.00
N GLU A 37 -44.44 -30.61 15.02
CA GLU A 37 -44.56 -29.30 15.68
C GLU A 37 -43.25 -28.89 16.37
N GLN A 38 -42.56 -29.81 17.03
CA GLN A 38 -41.27 -29.54 17.67
C GLN A 38 -40.18 -29.20 16.66
N ARG A 39 -40.12 -29.90 15.52
CA ARG A 39 -39.20 -29.58 14.42
C ARG A 39 -39.40 -28.18 13.90
N GLU A 40 -40.66 -27.79 13.71
CA GLU A 40 -40.98 -26.45 13.22
C GLU A 40 -40.58 -25.36 14.25
N LYS A 41 -40.82 -25.60 15.54
CA LYS A 41 -40.39 -24.70 16.63
C LYS A 41 -38.87 -24.56 16.67
N THR A 42 -38.14 -25.67 16.60
CA THR A 42 -36.66 -25.65 16.56
C THR A 42 -36.15 -24.88 15.36
N ARG A 43 -36.68 -25.17 14.16
CA ARG A 43 -36.28 -24.47 12.93
C ARG A 43 -36.53 -22.97 13.01
N ASN A 44 -37.72 -22.56 13.48
CA ASN A 44 -38.10 -21.16 13.61
C ASN A 44 -37.19 -20.45 14.64
N HIS A 45 -36.87 -21.10 15.75
CA HIS A 45 -35.96 -20.56 16.77
C HIS A 45 -34.53 -20.37 16.22
N VAL A 46 -34.04 -21.37 15.51
CA VAL A 46 -32.70 -21.28 14.86
C VAL A 46 -32.68 -20.14 13.82
N LEU A 47 -33.72 -20.01 13.00
CA LEU A 47 -33.82 -18.91 12.02
C LEU A 47 -33.93 -17.53 12.69
N GLU A 48 -34.60 -17.44 13.84
CA GLU A 48 -34.65 -16.20 14.62
C GLU A 48 -33.28 -15.83 15.19
N LEU A 49 -32.54 -16.78 15.75
CA LEU A 49 -31.16 -16.57 16.23
C LEU A 49 -30.23 -16.13 15.10
N LEU A 50 -30.34 -16.75 13.93
CA LEU A 50 -29.63 -16.35 12.74
C LEU A 50 -29.97 -14.91 12.32
N ALA A 51 -31.25 -14.56 12.29
CA ALA A 51 -31.70 -13.21 11.88
C ALA A 51 -31.20 -12.13 12.84
N ARG A 52 -31.10 -12.43 14.13
CA ARG A 52 -30.58 -11.51 15.18
C ARG A 52 -29.04 -11.44 15.24
N GLY A 53 -28.32 -12.24 14.44
CA GLY A 53 -26.85 -12.30 14.49
C GLY A 53 -26.28 -12.89 15.78
N ALA A 54 -26.98 -13.87 16.36
CA ALA A 54 -26.53 -14.56 17.58
C ALA A 54 -25.16 -15.26 17.33
N PRO A 55 -24.34 -15.46 18.38
CA PRO A 55 -23.10 -16.20 18.27
C PRO A 55 -23.32 -17.61 17.72
N LEU A 56 -22.41 -18.10 16.87
CA LEU A 56 -22.49 -19.41 16.21
C LEU A 56 -22.69 -20.54 17.26
N ALA A 57 -21.96 -20.52 18.36
CA ALA A 57 -22.08 -21.53 19.43
C ALA A 57 -23.50 -21.63 19.96
N SER A 58 -24.20 -20.50 20.18
CA SER A 58 -25.58 -20.48 20.65
C SER A 58 -26.59 -21.06 19.63
N ILE A 59 -26.30 -20.82 18.33
CA ILE A 59 -27.12 -21.38 17.25
C ILE A 59 -26.92 -22.87 17.13
N LEU A 60 -25.70 -23.38 17.21
CA LEU A 60 -25.38 -24.80 17.16
C LEU A 60 -25.95 -25.53 18.37
N GLU A 61 -25.87 -24.93 19.57
CA GLU A 61 -26.46 -25.48 20.76
C GLU A 61 -28.03 -25.59 20.65
N ALA A 62 -28.67 -24.56 20.07
CA ALA A 62 -30.10 -24.59 19.83
C ALA A 62 -30.49 -25.71 18.85
N ILE A 63 -29.69 -25.99 17.82
CA ILE A 63 -29.90 -27.10 16.90
C ILE A 63 -29.79 -28.43 17.64
N VAL A 64 -28.72 -28.67 18.40
CA VAL A 64 -28.51 -29.89 19.16
C VAL A 64 -29.63 -30.14 20.15
N ARG A 65 -29.92 -29.15 21.01
CA ARG A 65 -31.01 -29.27 22.00
C ARG A 65 -32.37 -29.47 21.36
N GLY A 66 -32.63 -28.86 20.20
CA GLY A 66 -33.89 -29.05 19.50
C GLY A 66 -34.07 -30.50 19.02
N VAL A 67 -33.01 -31.14 18.54
CA VAL A 67 -33.03 -32.55 18.12
C VAL A 67 -33.20 -33.47 19.33
N GLU A 68 -32.47 -33.22 20.42
CA GLU A 68 -32.58 -34.01 21.68
C GLU A 68 -33.97 -33.87 22.34
N GLN A 69 -34.62 -32.70 22.25
CA GLN A 69 -36.00 -32.51 22.71
C GLN A 69 -37.02 -33.26 21.87
N GLU A 70 -36.77 -33.41 20.57
CA GLU A 70 -37.66 -34.20 19.69
C GLU A 70 -37.54 -35.70 19.98
N GLN A 71 -36.34 -36.16 20.32
CA GLN A 71 -36.03 -37.56 20.64
C GLN A 71 -35.19 -37.65 21.92
N PRO A 72 -35.78 -37.78 23.11
CA PRO A 72 -35.09 -37.75 24.39
C PRO A 72 -34.09 -38.89 24.64
N ASP A 73 -34.17 -39.95 23.82
CA ASP A 73 -33.28 -41.13 23.95
C ASP A 73 -31.96 -40.99 23.17
N ILE A 74 -31.72 -39.84 22.54
CA ILE A 74 -30.52 -39.57 21.78
C ILE A 74 -29.69 -38.46 22.41
N ILE A 75 -28.38 -38.52 22.21
CA ILE A 75 -27.45 -37.46 22.53
C ILE A 75 -26.87 -36.97 21.19
N CYS A 76 -26.67 -35.68 21.08
CA CYS A 76 -26.18 -35.10 19.84
C CYS A 76 -24.89 -34.26 20.04
N SER A 77 -24.09 -34.19 19.01
CA SER A 77 -22.97 -33.23 18.93
C SER A 77 -22.83 -32.64 17.55
N ILE A 78 -22.34 -31.39 17.50
CA ILE A 78 -21.81 -30.77 16.29
C ILE A 78 -20.35 -30.51 16.50
N MET A 79 -19.52 -31.01 15.62
CA MET A 79 -18.10 -30.73 15.57
C MET A 79 -17.77 -30.00 14.28
N LEU A 80 -16.94 -28.97 14.34
CA LEU A 80 -16.57 -28.13 13.19
C LEU A 80 -15.15 -28.44 12.77
N LEU A 81 -14.88 -28.47 11.47
CA LEU A 81 -13.53 -28.53 10.95
C LEU A 81 -12.79 -27.21 11.20
N ASP A 82 -11.55 -27.33 11.66
CA ASP A 82 -10.60 -26.25 11.74
C ASP A 82 -10.34 -25.59 10.36
N GLU A 83 -9.60 -24.49 10.32
CA GLU A 83 -9.29 -23.79 9.07
C GLU A 83 -8.45 -24.62 8.11
N GLU A 84 -7.57 -25.47 8.64
CA GLU A 84 -6.71 -26.38 7.89
C GLU A 84 -7.48 -27.58 7.32
N GLY A 85 -8.67 -27.86 7.86
CA GLY A 85 -9.52 -28.97 7.46
C GLY A 85 -8.98 -30.33 7.90
N SER A 86 -8.21 -30.38 8.99
CA SER A 86 -7.50 -31.56 9.48
C SER A 86 -7.97 -32.06 10.84
N HIS A 87 -8.62 -31.20 11.65
CA HIS A 87 -9.12 -31.53 12.98
C HIS A 87 -10.56 -31.09 13.20
N LEU A 88 -11.27 -31.83 14.01
CA LEU A 88 -12.62 -31.51 14.45
C LEU A 88 -12.56 -30.82 15.82
N LEU A 89 -13.11 -29.61 15.90
CA LEU A 89 -13.25 -28.82 17.11
C LEU A 89 -14.69 -28.90 17.63
N ASN A 90 -14.86 -28.80 18.94
CA ASN A 90 -16.19 -28.84 19.56
C ASN A 90 -17.00 -27.59 19.15
N GLY A 91 -18.12 -27.80 18.47
CA GLY A 91 -19.09 -26.76 18.13
C GLY A 91 -20.24 -26.67 19.15
N ALA A 92 -20.88 -27.79 19.44
CA ALA A 92 -21.92 -27.91 20.48
C ALA A 92 -22.15 -29.36 20.81
N ALA A 93 -22.11 -29.72 22.10
CA ALA A 93 -22.39 -31.07 22.60
C ALA A 93 -22.89 -31.01 24.07
N PRO A 94 -24.03 -30.34 24.32
CA PRO A 94 -24.46 -29.97 25.68
C PRO A 94 -24.83 -31.16 26.56
N SER A 95 -25.15 -32.31 25.99
CA SER A 95 -25.61 -33.51 26.73
C SER A 95 -24.55 -34.60 26.83
N LEU A 96 -23.38 -34.42 26.17
CA LEU A 96 -22.23 -35.29 26.35
C LEU A 96 -21.44 -34.90 27.62
N PRO A 97 -20.86 -35.88 28.33
CA PRO A 97 -20.02 -35.60 29.51
C PRO A 97 -18.80 -34.76 29.15
N ASP A 98 -18.38 -33.83 30.03
CA ASP A 98 -17.21 -32.93 29.80
C ASP A 98 -15.95 -33.71 29.44
N PHE A 99 -15.65 -34.79 30.17
CA PHE A 99 -14.47 -35.59 29.85
C PHE A 99 -14.48 -36.22 28.45
N TYR A 100 -15.66 -36.42 27.85
CA TYR A 100 -15.80 -36.93 26.50
C TYR A 100 -15.61 -35.78 25.50
N ASN A 101 -16.19 -34.64 25.76
CA ASN A 101 -16.03 -33.43 24.95
C ASN A 101 -14.55 -33.02 24.90
N ASP A 102 -13.86 -33.02 26.04
CA ASP A 102 -12.42 -32.69 26.10
C ASP A 102 -11.56 -33.70 25.31
N ALA A 103 -11.95 -34.98 25.29
CA ALA A 103 -11.21 -36.03 24.60
C ALA A 103 -11.38 -36.01 23.06
N ILE A 104 -12.49 -35.43 22.57
CA ILE A 104 -12.77 -35.36 21.14
C ILE A 104 -12.51 -33.97 20.55
N ASP A 105 -12.24 -32.96 21.37
CA ASP A 105 -11.83 -31.63 20.89
C ASP A 105 -10.41 -31.69 20.27
N GLY A 106 -10.23 -31.13 19.09
CA GLY A 106 -8.98 -31.26 18.34
C GLY A 106 -8.76 -32.62 17.68
N PHE A 107 -9.82 -33.40 17.50
CA PHE A 107 -9.74 -34.76 16.99
C PHE A 107 -9.37 -34.81 15.50
N GLY A 108 -8.28 -35.52 15.13
CA GLY A 108 -7.84 -35.64 13.73
C GLY A 108 -8.84 -36.45 12.89
N ILE A 109 -9.09 -35.98 11.66
CA ILE A 109 -9.94 -36.69 10.70
C ILE A 109 -9.20 -37.78 9.94
N GLY A 110 -9.91 -38.84 9.55
CA GLY A 110 -9.31 -39.94 8.78
C GLY A 110 -10.21 -41.16 8.74
N VAL A 111 -9.93 -42.08 7.82
CA VAL A 111 -10.65 -43.36 7.79
C VAL A 111 -10.26 -44.18 9.04
N GLY A 112 -11.28 -44.56 9.84
CA GLY A 112 -11.06 -45.29 11.10
C GLY A 112 -10.96 -44.38 12.33
N ALA A 113 -11.06 -43.04 12.18
CA ALA A 113 -11.07 -42.09 13.28
C ALA A 113 -12.52 -41.92 13.83
N GLY A 114 -13.10 -42.95 14.41
CA GLY A 114 -14.48 -43.01 14.82
C GLY A 114 -15.45 -42.83 13.62
N SER A 115 -16.74 -42.68 13.89
CA SER A 115 -17.73 -42.36 12.86
C SER A 115 -17.65 -40.91 12.40
N PHE A 116 -17.44 -39.95 13.31
CA PHE A 116 -17.40 -38.52 13.01
C PHE A 116 -16.12 -38.11 12.26
N GLY A 117 -14.93 -38.59 12.67
CA GLY A 117 -13.69 -38.30 11.94
C GLY A 117 -13.67 -38.95 10.55
N THR A 118 -14.26 -40.14 10.40
CA THR A 118 -14.40 -40.80 9.09
C THR A 118 -15.42 -40.09 8.22
N ALA A 119 -16.56 -39.62 8.76
CA ALA A 119 -17.56 -38.86 8.02
C ALA A 119 -16.99 -37.49 7.56
N ALA A 120 -16.24 -36.81 8.40
CA ALA A 120 -15.57 -35.57 8.05
C ALA A 120 -14.56 -35.75 6.91
N PHE A 121 -13.74 -36.81 6.96
CA PHE A 121 -12.71 -37.10 5.97
C PHE A 121 -13.30 -37.54 4.62
N THR A 122 -14.29 -38.47 4.65
CA THR A 122 -14.85 -39.02 3.41
C THR A 122 -15.93 -38.14 2.78
N GLY A 123 -16.49 -37.18 3.55
CA GLY A 123 -17.70 -36.46 3.17
C GLY A 123 -18.94 -37.36 3.00
N GLN A 124 -18.94 -38.56 3.57
CA GLN A 124 -20.04 -39.50 3.49
C GLN A 124 -20.60 -39.78 4.87
N ARG A 125 -21.92 -40.05 4.95
CA ARG A 125 -22.53 -40.51 6.19
C ARG A 125 -21.89 -41.79 6.67
N VAL A 126 -21.58 -41.88 7.95
CA VAL A 126 -21.03 -43.08 8.61
C VAL A 126 -21.95 -43.52 9.70
N ILE A 127 -22.48 -44.76 9.61
CA ILE A 127 -23.34 -45.38 10.60
C ILE A 127 -22.56 -46.48 11.28
N VAL A 128 -22.35 -46.31 12.57
CA VAL A 128 -21.78 -47.35 13.46
C VAL A 128 -22.86 -47.82 14.43
N GLU A 129 -23.35 -49.04 14.16
CA GLU A 129 -24.46 -49.66 14.91
C GLU A 129 -24.06 -50.12 16.30
N ASP A 130 -22.75 -50.47 16.47
CA ASP A 130 -22.19 -50.90 17.76
C ASP A 130 -20.73 -50.37 17.86
N VAL A 131 -20.53 -49.38 18.75
CA VAL A 131 -19.21 -48.77 18.97
C VAL A 131 -18.22 -49.70 19.66
N HIS A 132 -18.70 -50.77 20.34
CA HIS A 132 -17.83 -51.70 21.06
C HIS A 132 -17.20 -52.75 20.16
N THR A 133 -17.83 -53.05 19.03
CA THR A 133 -17.35 -54.06 18.07
C THR A 133 -16.80 -53.48 16.79
N HIS A 134 -17.26 -52.27 16.38
CA HIS A 134 -16.87 -51.67 15.08
C HIS A 134 -15.40 -51.26 15.04
N PRO A 135 -14.66 -51.58 13.95
CA PRO A 135 -13.23 -51.29 13.83
C PRO A 135 -12.85 -49.83 14.00
N TYR A 136 -13.69 -48.89 13.51
CA TYR A 136 -13.42 -47.45 13.60
C TYR A 136 -13.38 -46.92 15.03
N TRP A 137 -13.97 -47.66 15.99
CA TRP A 137 -14.01 -47.27 17.38
C TRP A 137 -13.03 -48.08 18.24
N ALA A 138 -12.26 -49.00 17.66
CA ALA A 138 -11.35 -49.85 18.42
C ALA A 138 -10.39 -49.07 19.35
N PRO A 139 -9.79 -47.95 18.96
CA PRO A 139 -8.92 -47.14 19.84
C PRO A 139 -9.71 -46.41 20.95
N TYR A 140 -11.02 -46.20 20.78
CA TYR A 140 -11.83 -45.33 21.63
C TYR A 140 -12.84 -46.07 22.50
N ARG A 141 -12.80 -47.41 22.53
CA ARG A 141 -13.74 -48.25 23.28
C ARG A 141 -13.80 -47.93 24.78
N VAL A 142 -12.70 -47.60 25.38
CA VAL A 142 -12.65 -47.22 26.81
C VAL A 142 -13.38 -45.90 27.03
N LEU A 143 -13.21 -44.96 26.12
CA LEU A 143 -13.85 -43.65 26.18
C LEU A 143 -15.37 -43.77 26.00
N THR A 144 -15.83 -44.51 24.98
CA THR A 144 -17.27 -44.72 24.73
C THR A 144 -17.95 -45.54 25.85
N ALA A 145 -17.30 -46.56 26.38
CA ALA A 145 -17.80 -47.33 27.51
C ALA A 145 -17.97 -46.45 28.75
N LYS A 146 -16.98 -45.59 29.06
CA LYS A 146 -17.09 -44.63 30.18
C LYS A 146 -18.22 -43.62 29.99
N ALA A 147 -18.50 -43.20 28.75
CA ALA A 147 -19.57 -42.29 28.41
C ALA A 147 -20.93 -43.00 28.27
N GLY A 148 -20.99 -44.31 28.36
CA GLY A 148 -22.23 -45.09 28.22
C GLY A 148 -22.81 -45.08 26.82
N LEU A 149 -21.99 -45.00 25.81
CA LEU A 149 -22.39 -44.90 24.39
C LEU A 149 -22.31 -46.27 23.72
N GLY A 150 -23.40 -46.71 23.02
CA GLY A 150 -23.55 -47.97 22.34
C GLY A 150 -23.51 -47.87 20.80
N ALA A 151 -24.08 -46.83 20.23
CA ALA A 151 -24.05 -46.55 18.77
C ALA A 151 -23.72 -45.08 18.48
N CYS A 152 -23.17 -44.82 17.29
CA CYS A 152 -22.89 -43.47 16.84
C CYS A 152 -23.08 -43.34 15.29
N TRP A 153 -23.91 -42.39 14.88
CA TRP A 153 -24.17 -42.09 13.49
C TRP A 153 -23.76 -40.66 13.20
N SER A 154 -23.04 -40.45 12.11
CA SER A 154 -22.43 -39.18 11.79
C SER A 154 -22.77 -38.73 10.37
N GLU A 155 -23.30 -37.53 10.24
CA GLU A 155 -23.66 -36.86 8.99
C GLU A 155 -22.70 -35.71 8.75
N PRO A 156 -22.00 -35.63 7.60
CA PRO A 156 -21.14 -34.50 7.32
C PRO A 156 -21.99 -33.25 7.03
N ILE A 157 -21.63 -32.14 7.66
CA ILE A 157 -22.15 -30.81 7.37
C ILE A 157 -21.40 -30.27 6.15
N ARG A 158 -22.08 -30.09 5.02
CA ARG A 158 -21.46 -29.72 3.74
C ARG A 158 -21.97 -28.39 3.27
N SER A 159 -21.04 -27.53 2.81
CA SER A 159 -21.39 -26.29 2.13
C SER A 159 -22.09 -26.56 0.78
N VAL A 160 -22.70 -25.54 0.21
CA VAL A 160 -23.30 -25.59 -1.14
C VAL A 160 -22.27 -26.02 -2.21
N SER A 161 -20.98 -25.72 -2.02
CA SER A 161 -19.89 -26.17 -2.91
C SER A 161 -19.45 -27.62 -2.67
N GLY A 162 -20.04 -28.32 -1.71
CA GLY A 162 -19.68 -29.70 -1.34
C GLY A 162 -18.51 -29.85 -0.37
N LYS A 163 -17.89 -28.74 0.08
CA LYS A 163 -16.81 -28.77 1.09
C LYS A 163 -17.41 -29.15 2.45
N VAL A 164 -16.77 -30.09 3.16
CA VAL A 164 -17.15 -30.44 4.53
C VAL A 164 -16.79 -29.30 5.47
N LEU A 165 -17.74 -28.85 6.28
CA LEU A 165 -17.59 -27.79 7.28
C LEU A 165 -17.48 -28.33 8.69
N GLY A 166 -17.96 -29.56 8.91
CA GLY A 166 -18.04 -30.24 10.19
C GLY A 166 -18.86 -31.51 10.10
N VAL A 167 -19.28 -32.02 11.24
CA VAL A 167 -20.10 -33.24 11.36
C VAL A 167 -21.16 -33.03 12.40
N PHE A 168 -22.39 -33.47 12.13
CA PHE A 168 -23.43 -33.68 13.09
C PHE A 168 -23.45 -35.16 13.49
N ALA A 169 -23.35 -35.46 14.77
CA ALA A 169 -23.35 -36.82 15.25
C ALA A 169 -24.52 -37.07 16.23
N ILE A 170 -25.14 -38.25 16.13
CA ILE A 170 -26.13 -38.79 17.06
C ILE A 170 -25.49 -39.99 17.75
N TYR A 171 -25.68 -40.06 19.07
CA TYR A 171 -25.24 -41.17 19.92
C TYR A 171 -26.43 -41.81 20.60
N HIS A 172 -26.37 -43.10 20.82
CA HIS A 172 -27.32 -43.91 21.60
C HIS A 172 -26.59 -44.66 22.70
N HIS A 173 -27.31 -44.93 23.80
CA HIS A 173 -26.80 -45.73 24.88
C HIS A 173 -26.72 -47.22 24.53
N GLU A 174 -27.53 -47.69 23.60
CA GLU A 174 -27.59 -49.08 23.15
C GLU A 174 -27.12 -49.24 21.72
N ALA A 175 -26.57 -50.40 21.40
CA ALA A 175 -26.24 -50.77 20.02
C ALA A 175 -27.50 -50.94 19.19
N ARG A 176 -27.65 -50.18 18.10
CA ARG A 176 -28.83 -50.21 17.26
C ARG A 176 -28.60 -49.59 15.89
N ARG A 177 -29.48 -49.92 14.93
CA ARG A 177 -29.55 -49.31 13.60
C ARG A 177 -30.45 -48.09 13.59
N PRO A 178 -30.14 -47.04 12.79
CA PRO A 178 -31.03 -45.93 12.60
C PRO A 178 -32.31 -46.33 11.85
N THR A 179 -33.39 -45.71 12.20
CA THR A 179 -34.62 -45.75 11.42
C THR A 179 -34.55 -44.72 10.27
N GLY A 180 -35.37 -44.85 9.24
CA GLY A 180 -35.46 -43.88 8.17
C GLY A 180 -35.89 -42.49 8.64
N GLU A 181 -36.52 -42.37 9.80
CA GLU A 181 -36.92 -41.08 10.40
C GLU A 181 -35.75 -40.41 11.09
N GLU A 182 -34.93 -41.15 11.81
CA GLU A 182 -33.70 -40.65 12.43
C GLU A 182 -32.64 -40.23 11.39
N ILE A 183 -32.58 -40.92 10.24
CA ILE A 183 -31.74 -40.50 9.11
C ILE A 183 -32.20 -39.14 8.58
N ARG A 184 -33.51 -38.93 8.40
CA ARG A 184 -34.01 -37.61 7.95
C ARG A 184 -33.77 -36.50 8.98
N LEU A 185 -33.88 -36.84 10.26
CA LEU A 185 -33.64 -35.89 11.35
C LEU A 185 -32.18 -35.39 11.35
N ILE A 186 -31.20 -36.30 11.25
CA ILE A 186 -29.80 -35.92 11.22
C ILE A 186 -29.42 -35.11 9.94
N GLU A 187 -30.04 -35.44 8.80
CA GLU A 187 -29.91 -34.66 7.58
C GLU A 187 -30.40 -33.23 7.73
N GLN A 188 -31.61 -33.07 8.31
CA GLN A 188 -32.20 -31.75 8.54
C GLN A 188 -31.39 -30.92 9.53
N ALA A 189 -30.88 -31.53 10.59
CA ALA A 189 -30.02 -30.88 11.57
C ALA A 189 -28.68 -30.45 10.96
N ALA A 190 -28.05 -31.33 10.14
CA ALA A 190 -26.84 -31.01 9.45
C ALA A 190 -27.05 -29.84 8.44
N ASN A 191 -28.18 -29.78 7.75
CA ASN A 191 -28.53 -28.67 6.86
C ASN A 191 -28.71 -27.33 7.60
N LEU A 192 -29.36 -27.35 8.79
CA LEU A 192 -29.49 -26.16 9.62
C LEU A 192 -28.11 -25.68 10.12
N ALA A 193 -27.25 -26.61 10.52
CA ALA A 193 -25.88 -26.32 10.93
C ALA A 193 -25.05 -25.75 9.76
N GLU A 194 -25.24 -26.26 8.53
CA GLU A 194 -24.60 -25.71 7.33
C GLU A 194 -24.93 -24.24 7.14
N ILE A 195 -26.22 -23.88 7.20
CA ILE A 195 -26.66 -22.48 7.05
C ILE A 195 -26.02 -21.60 8.13
N ALA A 196 -25.98 -22.08 9.39
CA ALA A 196 -25.40 -21.32 10.50
C ALA A 196 -23.90 -21.11 10.34
N VAL A 197 -23.14 -22.17 10.03
CA VAL A 197 -21.71 -22.14 9.86
C VAL A 197 -21.32 -21.33 8.61
N GLY A 198 -22.04 -21.53 7.50
CA GLY A 198 -21.82 -20.82 6.24
C GLY A 198 -21.97 -19.31 6.41
N ARG A 199 -23.04 -18.87 7.04
CA ARG A 199 -23.29 -17.45 7.34
C ARG A 199 -22.21 -16.88 8.27
N SER A 200 -21.91 -17.56 9.37
CA SER A 200 -20.89 -17.10 10.32
C SER A 200 -19.53 -16.92 9.67
N ARG A 201 -19.10 -17.86 8.81
CA ARG A 201 -17.84 -17.76 8.07
C ARG A 201 -17.84 -16.62 7.05
N ALA A 202 -18.96 -16.40 6.36
CA ALA A 202 -19.11 -15.29 5.42
C ALA A 202 -19.06 -13.93 6.13
N ASP A 203 -19.75 -13.79 7.25
CA ASP A 203 -19.73 -12.56 8.07
C ASP A 203 -18.32 -12.28 8.64
N GLN A 204 -17.60 -13.33 9.07
CA GLN A 204 -16.24 -13.21 9.57
C GLN A 204 -15.27 -12.78 8.45
N ALA A 205 -15.31 -13.46 7.30
CA ALA A 205 -14.47 -13.10 6.15
C ALA A 205 -14.73 -11.68 5.65
N PHE A 206 -16.00 -11.23 5.69
CA PHE A 206 -16.36 -9.85 5.34
C PHE A 206 -15.73 -8.84 6.31
N LYS A 207 -15.86 -9.08 7.62
CA LYS A 207 -15.26 -8.20 8.66
C LYS A 207 -13.74 -8.14 8.55
N GLU A 208 -13.09 -9.28 8.30
CA GLU A 208 -11.64 -9.34 8.11
C GLU A 208 -11.20 -8.56 6.87
N SER A 209 -11.96 -8.68 5.78
CA SER A 209 -11.71 -7.92 4.56
C SER A 209 -11.89 -6.41 4.75
N GLU A 210 -12.98 -5.98 5.41
CA GLU A 210 -13.20 -4.57 5.75
C GLU A 210 -12.07 -4.02 6.62
N LYS A 211 -11.68 -4.77 7.66
CA LYS A 211 -10.59 -4.38 8.55
C LYS A 211 -9.28 -4.27 7.79
N MET A 212 -8.95 -5.26 6.95
CA MET A 212 -7.73 -5.25 6.14
C MET A 212 -7.68 -4.02 5.20
N LEU A 213 -8.79 -3.72 4.52
CA LEU A 213 -8.89 -2.54 3.66
C LEU A 213 -8.72 -1.25 4.46
N SER A 214 -9.37 -1.14 5.62
CA SER A 214 -9.22 0.00 6.51
C SER A 214 -7.77 0.15 6.98
N ASP A 215 -7.14 -0.93 7.44
CA ASP A 215 -5.75 -0.92 7.90
C ASP A 215 -4.77 -0.50 6.80
N ILE A 216 -4.99 -0.93 5.55
CA ILE A 216 -4.19 -0.50 4.39
C ILE A 216 -4.38 1.00 4.15
N LEU A 217 -5.61 1.47 4.03
CA LEU A 217 -5.92 2.88 3.73
C LEU A 217 -5.38 3.83 4.81
N GLU A 218 -5.45 3.42 6.09
CA GLU A 218 -5.02 4.24 7.23
C GLU A 218 -3.49 4.27 7.42
N ASN A 219 -2.75 3.26 6.93
CA ASN A 219 -1.30 3.16 7.16
C ASN A 219 -0.43 3.40 5.92
N VAL A 220 -1.03 3.60 4.74
CA VAL A 220 -0.28 3.96 3.53
C VAL A 220 0.35 5.35 3.67
N THR A 221 1.54 5.52 3.07
CA THR A 221 2.33 6.77 3.11
C THR A 221 1.90 7.81 2.08
N SER A 222 0.73 7.63 1.47
CA SER A 222 0.11 8.59 0.54
C SER A 222 -1.19 9.11 1.10
N TYR A 223 -1.54 10.33 0.76
CA TYR A 223 -2.83 10.93 1.08
C TYR A 223 -3.90 10.31 0.20
N ILE A 224 -4.87 9.63 0.78
CA ILE A 224 -5.98 9.02 0.05
C ILE A 224 -7.28 9.70 0.46
N TYR A 225 -8.05 10.09 -0.54
CA TYR A 225 -9.34 10.73 -0.33
C TYR A 225 -10.35 10.34 -1.40
N MET A 226 -11.61 10.48 -1.05
CA MET A 226 -12.72 10.38 -1.99
C MET A 226 -13.55 11.65 -1.90
N LYS A 227 -14.03 12.13 -3.06
CA LYS A 227 -14.95 13.27 -3.14
C LYS A 227 -16.16 12.90 -3.99
N ASP A 228 -17.30 13.45 -3.64
CA ASP A 228 -18.52 13.33 -4.42
C ASP A 228 -18.46 14.17 -5.73
N THR A 229 -19.53 14.15 -6.50
CA THR A 229 -19.63 14.91 -7.77
C THR A 229 -19.67 16.41 -7.55
N GLN A 230 -19.96 16.88 -6.35
CA GLN A 230 -19.92 18.30 -5.99
C GLN A 230 -18.50 18.74 -5.58
N GLY A 231 -17.59 17.80 -5.31
CA GLY A 231 -16.21 18.04 -4.87
C GLY A 231 -16.06 18.07 -3.35
N CYS A 232 -17.08 17.64 -2.63
CA CYS A 232 -17.03 17.52 -1.18
C CYS A 232 -16.40 16.18 -0.78
N TYR A 233 -15.58 16.20 0.26
CA TYR A 233 -14.93 14.99 0.79
C TYR A 233 -15.96 14.00 1.33
N MET A 234 -15.82 12.75 0.93
CA MET A 234 -16.56 11.60 1.46
C MET A 234 -15.69 10.73 2.36
N PHE A 235 -14.38 10.76 2.12
CA PHE A 235 -13.38 9.99 2.85
C PHE A 235 -12.03 10.70 2.81
N ALA A 236 -11.27 10.58 3.90
CA ALA A 236 -9.87 10.99 4.01
C ALA A 236 -9.14 10.00 4.92
N ASN A 237 -8.03 9.40 4.46
CA ASN A 237 -7.23 8.54 5.33
C ASN A 237 -6.54 9.32 6.45
N ARG A 238 -5.95 8.61 7.42
CA ARG A 238 -5.30 9.20 8.59
C ARG A 238 -4.29 10.29 8.19
N LEU A 239 -3.44 10.01 7.21
CA LEU A 239 -2.39 10.95 6.80
C LEU A 239 -2.98 12.30 6.30
N LEU A 240 -4.10 12.29 5.58
CA LEU A 240 -4.77 13.50 5.13
C LEU A 240 -5.48 14.21 6.29
N ARG A 241 -6.09 13.47 7.21
CA ARG A 241 -6.69 14.05 8.41
C ARG A 241 -5.66 14.75 9.29
N ASP A 242 -4.50 14.10 9.48
CA ASP A 242 -3.37 14.68 10.22
C ASP A 242 -2.86 15.97 9.55
N ARG A 243 -2.81 16.02 8.20
CA ARG A 243 -2.42 17.22 7.46
C ARG A 243 -3.43 18.35 7.62
N PHE A 244 -4.71 18.05 7.72
CA PHE A 244 -5.76 19.05 7.92
C PHE A 244 -5.99 19.42 9.40
N ASP A 245 -5.35 18.71 10.32
CA ASP A 245 -5.58 18.77 11.76
C ASP A 245 -7.08 18.70 12.11
N ALA A 246 -7.77 17.76 11.46
CA ALA A 246 -9.23 17.62 11.55
C ALA A 246 -9.66 16.15 11.54
N PRO A 247 -10.61 15.75 12.42
CA PRO A 247 -11.22 14.43 12.37
C PRO A 247 -12.11 14.27 11.15
N MET A 248 -12.49 13.03 10.82
CA MET A 248 -13.29 12.72 9.62
C MET A 248 -14.61 13.51 9.56
N GLU A 249 -15.27 13.68 10.69
CA GLU A 249 -16.57 14.35 10.83
C GLU A 249 -16.49 15.83 10.43
N GLU A 250 -15.32 16.44 10.58
CA GLU A 250 -15.09 17.83 10.19
C GLU A 250 -14.58 18.00 8.75
N ILE A 251 -14.24 16.88 8.08
CA ILE A 251 -13.77 16.86 6.70
C ILE A 251 -14.91 16.51 5.74
N VAL A 252 -15.69 15.48 6.07
CA VAL A 252 -16.78 15.00 5.23
C VAL A 252 -17.83 16.09 5.01
N GLY A 253 -18.24 16.25 3.74
CA GLY A 253 -19.20 17.26 3.31
C GLY A 253 -18.62 18.64 3.01
N TYR A 254 -17.34 18.89 3.28
CA TYR A 254 -16.65 20.12 2.91
C TYR A 254 -15.80 19.93 1.66
N ASP A 255 -15.51 21.01 0.98
CA ASP A 255 -14.64 21.05 -0.21
C ASP A 255 -13.23 21.55 0.11
N ASP A 256 -12.38 21.68 -0.91
CA ASP A 256 -10.99 22.09 -0.78
C ASP A 256 -10.78 23.49 -0.22
N TYR A 257 -11.76 24.40 -0.40
CA TYR A 257 -11.65 25.79 0.08
C TYR A 257 -11.58 25.91 1.60
N LYS A 258 -11.98 24.85 2.34
CA LYS A 258 -11.83 24.81 3.80
C LYS A 258 -10.38 24.56 4.24
N PHE A 259 -9.58 23.88 3.42
CA PHE A 259 -8.28 23.34 3.83
C PHE A 259 -7.09 23.93 3.08
N TYR A 260 -7.34 24.54 1.91
CA TYR A 260 -6.32 25.11 1.05
C TYR A 260 -6.61 26.58 0.76
N ASP A 261 -5.58 27.34 0.34
CA ASP A 261 -5.79 28.69 -0.18
C ASP A 261 -6.64 28.66 -1.46
N ALA A 262 -7.20 29.81 -1.81
CA ALA A 262 -8.18 29.93 -2.92
C ALA A 262 -7.60 29.52 -4.28
N GLU A 263 -6.31 29.75 -4.53
CA GLU A 263 -5.65 29.42 -5.80
C GLU A 263 -5.46 27.89 -5.89
N THR A 264 -4.94 27.28 -4.85
CA THR A 264 -4.79 25.83 -4.72
C THR A 264 -6.14 25.13 -4.86
N ALA A 265 -7.16 25.55 -4.09
CA ALA A 265 -8.49 24.97 -4.14
C ALA A 265 -9.13 25.05 -5.54
N ALA A 266 -9.00 26.19 -6.22
CA ALA A 266 -9.51 26.35 -7.58
C ALA A 266 -8.78 25.43 -8.59
N SER A 267 -7.46 25.26 -8.45
CA SER A 267 -6.68 24.36 -9.29
C SER A 267 -7.09 22.90 -9.08
N ILE A 268 -7.20 22.46 -7.83
CA ILE A 268 -7.67 21.12 -7.47
C ILE A 268 -9.06 20.87 -8.07
N ARG A 269 -9.99 21.81 -7.89
CA ARG A 269 -11.36 21.70 -8.40
C ARG A 269 -11.43 21.59 -9.92
N LYS A 270 -10.58 22.31 -10.63
CA LYS A 270 -10.48 22.22 -12.10
C LYS A 270 -10.11 20.80 -12.55
N ASP A 271 -9.16 20.17 -11.89
CA ASP A 271 -8.72 18.81 -12.22
C ASP A 271 -9.76 17.76 -11.78
N ASP A 272 -10.39 17.93 -10.63
CA ASP A 272 -11.51 17.10 -10.19
C ASP A 272 -12.67 17.11 -11.20
N LEU A 273 -13.02 18.28 -11.74
CA LEU A 273 -14.06 18.40 -12.76
C LEU A 273 -13.68 17.72 -14.09
N ARG A 274 -12.41 17.66 -14.44
CA ARG A 274 -11.96 16.89 -15.62
C ARG A 274 -12.21 15.41 -15.43
N VAL A 275 -11.85 14.86 -14.26
CA VAL A 275 -12.06 13.45 -13.91
C VAL A 275 -13.57 13.13 -13.87
N LEU A 276 -14.36 13.93 -13.18
CA LEU A 276 -15.80 13.69 -13.00
C LEU A 276 -16.60 13.84 -14.30
N LYS A 277 -16.26 14.81 -15.18
CA LYS A 277 -17.00 15.07 -16.42
C LYS A 277 -16.55 14.20 -17.58
N LYS A 278 -15.23 13.97 -17.73
CA LYS A 278 -14.68 13.19 -18.85
C LYS A 278 -14.55 11.72 -18.53
N GLY A 279 -14.52 11.36 -17.25
CA GLY A 279 -14.32 9.99 -16.80
C GLY A 279 -12.91 9.44 -17.06
N GLU A 280 -11.93 10.33 -17.16
CA GLU A 280 -10.52 10.02 -17.42
C GLU A 280 -9.75 9.96 -16.10
N THR A 281 -8.77 9.06 -15.99
CA THR A 281 -7.78 9.13 -14.92
C THR A 281 -6.80 10.25 -15.23
N LEU A 282 -6.55 11.11 -14.26
CA LEU A 282 -5.61 12.22 -14.35
C LEU A 282 -4.42 11.95 -13.44
N GLN A 283 -3.20 12.12 -13.96
CA GLN A 283 -1.98 12.18 -13.17
C GLN A 283 -1.30 13.52 -13.40
N SER A 284 -0.99 14.24 -12.31
CA SER A 284 -0.36 15.57 -12.36
C SER A 284 0.54 15.80 -11.15
N GLU A 285 1.52 16.68 -11.32
CA GLU A 285 2.22 17.29 -10.19
C GLU A 285 1.43 18.53 -9.77
N GLU A 286 1.09 18.59 -8.48
CA GLU A 286 0.32 19.68 -7.89
C GLU A 286 1.15 20.36 -6.79
N THR A 287 1.16 21.68 -6.76
CA THR A 287 1.76 22.46 -5.68
C THR A 287 0.65 22.97 -4.78
N ASN A 288 0.59 22.48 -3.56
CA ASN A 288 -0.52 22.74 -2.65
C ASN A 288 -0.04 23.44 -1.38
N THR A 289 -0.63 24.60 -1.08
CA THR A 289 -0.36 25.38 0.15
C THR A 289 -1.45 25.08 1.17
N ASN A 290 -1.06 24.52 2.32
CA ASN A 290 -1.97 24.26 3.43
C ASN A 290 -2.35 25.58 4.10
N LEU A 291 -3.65 25.83 4.26
CA LEU A 291 -4.17 27.08 4.79
C LEU A 291 -3.79 27.32 6.26
N LEU A 292 -3.73 26.27 7.08
CA LEU A 292 -3.44 26.37 8.52
C LEU A 292 -1.96 26.65 8.79
N THR A 293 -1.07 25.96 8.07
CA THR A 293 0.38 26.01 8.32
C THR A 293 1.12 26.96 7.42
N GLY A 294 0.52 27.37 6.28
CA GLY A 294 1.17 28.12 5.22
C GLY A 294 2.27 27.35 4.47
N VAL A 295 2.45 26.06 4.77
CA VAL A 295 3.47 25.22 4.14
C VAL A 295 3.03 24.80 2.76
N THR A 296 3.92 24.99 1.79
CA THR A 296 3.74 24.59 0.40
C THR A 296 4.51 23.30 0.14
N ASN A 297 3.84 22.30 -0.39
CA ASN A 297 4.42 21.02 -0.79
C ASN A 297 4.10 20.71 -2.25
N VAL A 298 4.93 19.87 -2.85
CA VAL A 298 4.72 19.34 -4.21
C VAL A 298 4.23 17.91 -4.11
N PHE A 299 3.09 17.63 -4.74
CA PHE A 299 2.47 16.30 -4.74
C PHE A 299 2.46 15.71 -6.15
N LEU A 300 2.72 14.41 -6.24
CA LEU A 300 2.34 13.62 -7.39
C LEU A 300 0.96 13.05 -7.11
N THR A 301 -0.06 13.56 -7.79
CA THR A 301 -1.46 13.20 -7.57
C THR A 301 -2.01 12.38 -8.73
N VAL A 302 -2.66 11.27 -8.41
CA VAL A 302 -3.47 10.48 -9.34
C VAL A 302 -4.92 10.58 -8.90
N LYS A 303 -5.79 11.02 -9.82
CA LYS A 303 -7.25 11.13 -9.61
C LYS A 303 -7.97 10.21 -10.59
N LEU A 304 -8.86 9.38 -10.08
CA LEU A 304 -9.61 8.40 -10.88
C LEU A 304 -11.12 8.47 -10.56
N PRO A 305 -11.99 8.25 -11.58
CA PRO A 305 -13.42 8.24 -11.37
C PRO A 305 -13.87 6.90 -10.76
N LEU A 306 -14.74 6.96 -9.75
CA LEU A 306 -15.42 5.81 -9.20
C LEU A 306 -16.79 5.66 -9.85
N ARG A 307 -17.07 4.43 -10.34
CA ARG A 307 -18.27 4.13 -11.13
C ARG A 307 -19.17 3.13 -10.43
N ARG A 308 -20.48 3.28 -10.62
CA ARG A 308 -21.48 2.26 -10.28
C ARG A 308 -21.50 1.16 -11.33
N GLU A 309 -22.26 0.12 -11.07
CA GLU A 309 -22.46 -1.01 -12.02
C GLU A 309 -23.06 -0.55 -13.35
N ASP A 310 -23.87 0.51 -13.37
CA ASP A 310 -24.46 1.11 -14.56
C ASP A 310 -23.47 2.00 -15.36
N GLY A 311 -22.21 2.11 -14.89
CA GLY A 311 -21.17 2.93 -15.50
C GLY A 311 -21.20 4.41 -15.12
N SER A 312 -22.21 4.88 -14.38
CA SER A 312 -22.30 6.26 -13.92
C SER A 312 -21.21 6.60 -12.89
N ILE A 313 -20.61 7.79 -13.00
CA ILE A 313 -19.61 8.27 -12.05
C ILE A 313 -20.34 8.84 -10.83
N TYR A 314 -20.05 8.31 -9.64
CA TYR A 314 -20.65 8.77 -8.40
C TYR A 314 -19.67 9.52 -7.49
N ALA A 315 -18.36 9.35 -7.71
CA ALA A 315 -17.31 9.96 -6.92
C ALA A 315 -16.00 9.97 -7.70
N LEU A 316 -14.99 10.65 -7.17
CA LEU A 316 -13.59 10.47 -7.55
C LEU A 316 -12.79 9.96 -6.34
N CYS A 317 -11.73 9.22 -6.63
CA CYS A 317 -10.68 8.88 -5.67
C CYS A 317 -9.40 9.60 -6.07
N GLY A 318 -8.76 10.27 -5.12
CA GLY A 318 -7.45 10.88 -5.28
C GLY A 318 -6.41 10.20 -4.39
N ILE A 319 -5.22 10.00 -4.96
CA ILE A 319 -4.04 9.48 -4.27
C ILE A 319 -2.93 10.48 -4.53
N SER A 320 -2.46 11.16 -3.46
CA SER A 320 -1.41 12.18 -3.54
C SER A 320 -0.20 11.73 -2.72
N THR A 321 0.96 11.69 -3.36
CA THR A 321 2.23 11.36 -2.71
C THR A 321 3.05 12.64 -2.62
N ASP A 322 3.53 12.99 -1.43
CA ASP A 322 4.44 14.12 -1.25
C ASP A 322 5.79 13.78 -1.90
N ILE A 323 6.18 14.62 -2.86
CA ILE A 323 7.46 14.50 -3.59
C ILE A 323 8.36 15.73 -3.37
N THR A 324 8.08 16.54 -2.35
CA THR A 324 8.80 17.79 -2.08
C THR A 324 10.29 17.52 -1.88
N GLU A 325 10.65 16.61 -0.99
CA GLU A 325 12.05 16.25 -0.73
C GLU A 325 12.75 15.73 -2.01
N ARG A 326 12.05 14.96 -2.85
CA ARG A 326 12.59 14.47 -4.12
C ARG A 326 12.85 15.62 -5.08
N LYS A 327 11.92 16.58 -5.20
CA LYS A 327 12.08 17.76 -6.06
C LYS A 327 13.23 18.67 -5.58
N ASP A 328 13.35 18.86 -4.29
CA ASP A 328 14.46 19.63 -3.71
C ASP A 328 15.80 18.94 -3.96
N ALA A 329 15.86 17.61 -3.80
CA ALA A 329 17.07 16.83 -4.11
C ALA A 329 17.40 16.87 -5.61
N GLU A 330 16.43 16.72 -6.50
CA GLU A 330 16.61 16.86 -7.96
C GLU A 330 17.12 18.25 -8.33
N SER A 331 16.54 19.30 -7.74
CA SER A 331 17.00 20.69 -7.94
C SER A 331 18.43 20.90 -7.44
N HIS A 332 18.72 20.37 -6.23
CA HIS A 332 20.06 20.46 -5.66
C HIS A 332 21.10 19.71 -6.49
N LEU A 333 20.78 18.49 -6.94
CA LEU A 333 21.65 17.71 -7.83
C LEU A 333 21.88 18.44 -9.17
N SER A 334 20.84 19.04 -9.76
CA SER A 334 20.94 19.84 -10.97
C SER A 334 21.86 21.04 -10.76
N HIS A 335 21.72 21.72 -9.62
CA HIS A 335 22.58 22.84 -9.26
C HIS A 335 24.03 22.38 -9.07
N MET A 336 24.29 21.28 -8.36
CA MET A 336 25.65 20.72 -8.19
C MET A 336 26.27 20.27 -9.52
N ALA A 337 25.48 19.78 -10.45
CA ALA A 337 25.95 19.37 -11.77
C ALA A 337 26.37 20.55 -12.65
N GLN A 338 25.93 21.78 -12.36
CA GLN A 338 26.12 22.98 -13.19
C GLN A 338 26.97 24.05 -12.51
N TYR A 339 27.14 24.03 -11.20
CA TYR A 339 27.87 25.04 -10.44
C TYR A 339 29.02 24.43 -9.64
N ASP A 340 30.04 25.23 -9.41
CA ASP A 340 31.17 24.87 -8.54
C ASP A 340 30.76 25.01 -7.06
N ALA A 341 30.93 23.93 -6.31
CA ALA A 341 30.45 23.86 -4.91
C ALA A 341 31.15 24.86 -3.97
N LEU A 342 32.36 25.33 -4.31
CA LEU A 342 33.12 26.25 -3.48
C LEU A 342 32.75 27.72 -3.73
N THR A 343 32.70 28.11 -5.01
CA THR A 343 32.55 29.48 -5.44
C THR A 343 31.16 29.86 -5.91
N HIS A 344 30.28 28.86 -6.08
CA HIS A 344 28.93 28.99 -6.65
C HIS A 344 28.87 29.61 -8.06
N LEU A 345 30.01 29.73 -8.72
CA LEU A 345 30.08 30.09 -10.13
C LEU A 345 29.66 28.88 -11.00
N PRO A 346 29.21 29.09 -12.25
CA PRO A 346 29.14 28.04 -13.26
C PRO A 346 30.38 27.18 -13.26
N ASN A 347 30.19 25.85 -13.29
CA ASN A 347 31.29 24.91 -13.46
C ASN A 347 31.64 24.76 -14.94
N ARG A 348 32.62 23.89 -15.25
CA ARG A 348 33.04 23.60 -16.62
C ARG A 348 31.88 23.20 -17.52
N ALA A 349 30.99 22.34 -17.06
CA ALA A 349 29.89 21.82 -17.88
C ALA A 349 28.91 22.93 -18.31
N LEU A 350 28.47 23.76 -17.35
CA LEU A 350 27.58 24.89 -17.66
C LEU A 350 28.27 25.97 -18.49
N PHE A 351 29.57 26.18 -18.26
CA PHE A 351 30.35 27.11 -19.06
C PHE A 351 30.49 26.65 -20.53
N ASP A 352 30.77 25.38 -20.78
CA ASP A 352 30.92 24.82 -22.13
C ASP A 352 29.58 24.94 -22.89
N ASP A 353 28.44 24.68 -22.23
CA ASP A 353 27.11 24.87 -22.83
C ASP A 353 26.85 26.35 -23.19
N ARG A 354 27.14 27.30 -22.29
CA ARG A 354 26.96 28.73 -22.53
C ARG A 354 27.85 29.24 -23.65
N LEU A 355 29.12 28.76 -23.71
CA LEU A 355 30.05 29.10 -24.77
C LEU A 355 29.55 28.63 -26.14
N LYS A 356 29.06 27.40 -26.22
CA LYS A 356 28.49 26.83 -27.44
C LYS A 356 27.27 27.65 -27.92
N GLN A 357 26.38 28.03 -27.01
CA GLN A 357 25.23 28.88 -27.33
C GLN A 357 25.66 30.27 -27.81
N ALA A 358 26.63 30.88 -27.13
CA ALA A 358 27.15 32.18 -27.48
C ALA A 358 27.85 32.19 -28.87
N ILE A 359 28.64 31.16 -29.21
CA ILE A 359 29.24 31.01 -30.53
C ILE A 359 28.17 30.88 -31.61
N ALA A 360 27.15 30.06 -31.39
CA ALA A 360 26.01 29.89 -32.33
C ALA A 360 25.25 31.22 -32.56
N ALA A 361 25.03 31.98 -31.49
CA ALA A 361 24.42 33.31 -31.58
C ALA A 361 25.29 34.32 -32.31
N ALA A 362 26.61 34.38 -31.98
CA ALA A 362 27.57 35.27 -32.63
C ALA A 362 27.72 34.96 -34.14
N GLN A 363 27.66 33.67 -34.50
CA GLN A 363 27.71 33.26 -35.91
C GLN A 363 26.49 33.76 -36.70
N ARG A 364 25.28 33.62 -36.13
CA ARG A 364 24.03 34.09 -36.76
C ARG A 364 24.01 35.61 -36.93
N ASN A 365 24.42 36.31 -35.88
CA ASN A 365 24.35 37.77 -35.82
C ASN A 365 25.60 38.47 -36.41
N LYS A 366 26.61 37.71 -36.91
CA LYS A 366 27.92 38.21 -37.34
C LYS A 366 28.59 39.08 -36.27
N ALA A 367 28.38 38.73 -35.01
CA ALA A 367 28.89 39.42 -33.84
C ALA A 367 30.25 38.83 -33.40
N ARG A 368 30.89 39.54 -32.48
CA ARG A 368 32.12 39.10 -31.81
C ARG A 368 31.81 38.75 -30.37
N LEU A 369 32.55 37.77 -29.85
CA LEU A 369 32.55 37.45 -28.42
C LEU A 369 33.99 37.30 -27.94
N ALA A 370 34.23 37.40 -26.63
CA ALA A 370 35.56 37.15 -26.07
C ALA A 370 35.47 36.07 -24.98
N LEU A 371 36.50 35.25 -24.95
CA LEU A 371 36.78 34.27 -23.93
C LEU A 371 38.07 34.65 -23.21
N MET A 372 38.03 34.63 -21.85
CA MET A 372 39.24 34.84 -21.05
C MET A 372 39.50 33.63 -20.18
N PHE A 373 40.76 33.21 -20.14
CA PHE A 373 41.30 32.29 -19.13
C PHE A 373 42.06 33.09 -18.08
N ILE A 374 41.78 32.80 -16.82
CA ILE A 374 42.32 33.52 -15.68
C ILE A 374 42.90 32.49 -14.71
N ASP A 375 44.13 32.66 -14.31
CA ASP A 375 44.81 31.81 -13.34
C ASP A 375 45.38 32.67 -12.20
N LEU A 376 45.13 32.27 -10.95
CA LEU A 376 45.65 32.99 -9.78
C LEU A 376 47.12 32.65 -9.56
N ASP A 377 47.99 33.62 -9.80
CA ASP A 377 49.43 33.43 -9.70
C ASP A 377 49.87 33.03 -8.28
N ARG A 378 50.65 31.94 -8.18
CA ARG A 378 51.18 31.46 -6.90
C ARG A 378 50.11 31.09 -5.85
N PHE A 379 48.96 30.57 -6.27
CA PHE A 379 47.92 30.10 -5.36
C PHE A 379 48.39 28.94 -4.47
N LYS A 380 49.17 27.97 -5.03
CA LYS A 380 49.67 26.84 -4.26
C LYS A 380 50.48 27.25 -3.01
N PRO A 381 51.46 28.22 -3.08
CA PRO A 381 52.11 28.74 -1.88
C PRO A 381 51.18 29.29 -0.82
N VAL A 382 49.99 29.83 -1.15
CA VAL A 382 49.01 30.29 -0.17
C VAL A 382 48.46 29.09 0.59
N ASN A 383 48.08 28.03 -0.12
CA ASN A 383 47.64 26.79 0.54
C ASN A 383 48.71 26.17 1.42
N ASP A 384 49.95 26.13 0.92
CA ASP A 384 51.09 25.52 1.64
C ASP A 384 51.42 26.32 2.92
N THR A 385 51.22 27.66 2.94
CA THR A 385 51.60 28.54 4.06
C THR A 385 50.43 28.70 5.05
N TYR A 386 49.20 28.88 4.58
CA TYR A 386 48.05 29.29 5.41
C TYR A 386 46.96 28.19 5.48
N GLY A 387 47.16 27.05 4.83
CA GLY A 387 46.24 25.94 4.81
C GLY A 387 45.13 26.09 3.77
N HIS A 388 44.48 24.96 3.43
CA HIS A 388 43.42 24.89 2.42
C HIS A 388 42.20 25.77 2.74
N GLY A 389 41.87 25.96 4.05
CA GLY A 389 40.75 26.81 4.44
C GLY A 389 40.90 28.28 4.03
N VAL A 390 42.14 28.84 4.13
CA VAL A 390 42.41 30.20 3.67
C VAL A 390 42.46 30.26 2.13
N GLY A 391 42.96 29.22 1.48
CA GLY A 391 42.89 29.10 0.00
C GLY A 391 41.44 29.06 -0.51
N ASP A 392 40.55 28.35 0.16
CA ASP A 392 39.11 28.31 -0.17
C ASP A 392 38.46 29.68 -0.03
N LEU A 393 38.77 30.43 1.04
CA LEU A 393 38.31 31.80 1.20
C LEU A 393 38.83 32.71 0.09
N LEU A 394 40.09 32.56 -0.30
CA LEU A 394 40.69 33.30 -1.39
C LEU A 394 39.99 33.03 -2.73
N LEU A 395 39.65 31.77 -3.02
CA LEU A 395 38.93 31.39 -4.23
C LEU A 395 37.52 31.97 -4.28
N ARG A 396 36.80 31.99 -3.13
CA ARG A 396 35.46 32.60 -3.02
C ARG A 396 35.51 34.10 -3.26
N GLU A 397 36.47 34.79 -2.64
CA GLU A 397 36.62 36.23 -2.80
C GLU A 397 37.11 36.60 -4.22
N ALA A 398 38.00 35.80 -4.83
CA ALA A 398 38.41 35.98 -6.23
C ALA A 398 37.22 35.82 -7.18
N ALA A 399 36.39 34.80 -6.98
CA ALA A 399 35.15 34.58 -7.73
C ALA A 399 34.21 35.80 -7.66
N ALA A 400 33.97 36.32 -6.46
CA ALA A 400 33.16 37.50 -6.24
C ALA A 400 33.72 38.75 -6.93
N ARG A 401 35.03 38.97 -6.85
CA ARG A 401 35.70 40.09 -7.54
C ARG A 401 35.62 39.99 -9.05
N ILE A 402 35.81 38.79 -9.62
CA ILE A 402 35.66 38.55 -11.06
C ILE A 402 34.23 38.86 -11.49
N GLN A 403 33.21 38.31 -10.77
CA GLN A 403 31.80 38.50 -11.08
C GLN A 403 31.40 39.98 -11.03
N ASN A 404 31.85 40.73 -10.03
CA ASN A 404 31.61 42.19 -9.90
C ASN A 404 32.27 43.04 -11.02
N CYS A 405 33.17 42.46 -11.78
CA CYS A 405 33.75 43.13 -12.96
C CYS A 405 32.92 42.95 -14.22
N LEU A 406 32.00 42.01 -14.23
CA LEU A 406 31.22 41.58 -15.38
C LEU A 406 29.82 42.20 -15.38
N ARG A 407 29.12 42.14 -16.53
CA ARG A 407 27.73 42.52 -16.71
C ARG A 407 26.85 41.29 -16.50
N ASP A 408 25.57 41.47 -16.32
CA ASP A 408 24.60 40.37 -16.15
C ASP A 408 24.59 39.42 -17.38
N SER A 409 24.87 39.93 -18.57
CA SER A 409 24.98 39.15 -19.81
C SER A 409 26.25 38.29 -19.89
N ASP A 410 27.28 38.61 -19.10
CA ASP A 410 28.56 37.94 -19.14
C ASP A 410 28.52 36.71 -18.21
N THR A 411 29.43 35.78 -18.43
CA THR A 411 29.53 34.60 -17.58
C THR A 411 30.93 34.50 -16.96
N ALA A 412 31.01 34.39 -15.64
CA ALA A 412 32.18 33.87 -14.95
C ALA A 412 31.99 32.42 -14.60
N ALA A 413 33.03 31.60 -14.69
CA ALA A 413 33.00 30.20 -14.29
C ALA A 413 34.33 29.78 -13.67
N ARG A 414 34.30 28.74 -12.81
CA ARG A 414 35.49 28.09 -12.30
C ARG A 414 35.68 26.72 -12.95
N ILE A 415 36.81 26.50 -13.58
CA ILE A 415 37.05 25.26 -14.34
C ILE A 415 37.69 24.19 -13.44
N GLY A 416 38.44 24.60 -12.42
CA GLY A 416 39.07 23.74 -11.43
C GLY A 416 40.29 24.41 -10.79
N GLY A 417 40.70 23.99 -9.61
CA GLY A 417 41.83 24.57 -8.90
C GLY A 417 41.72 26.07 -8.73
N ASP A 418 42.72 26.80 -9.26
CA ASP A 418 42.86 28.24 -9.28
C ASP A 418 42.53 28.86 -10.67
N GLU A 419 41.92 28.08 -11.56
CA GLU A 419 41.57 28.49 -12.92
C GLU A 419 40.13 28.97 -13.02
N PHE A 420 39.92 30.18 -13.49
CA PHE A 420 38.65 30.79 -13.82
C PHE A 420 38.56 31.11 -15.31
N VAL A 421 37.36 31.17 -15.83
CA VAL A 421 37.08 31.60 -17.18
C VAL A 421 35.97 32.62 -17.20
N THR A 422 36.02 33.55 -18.15
CA THR A 422 34.93 34.48 -18.40
C THR A 422 34.56 34.49 -19.87
N LEU A 423 33.26 34.60 -20.14
CA LEU A 423 32.68 34.70 -21.47
C LEU A 423 31.95 36.03 -21.58
N LEU A 424 32.36 36.84 -22.53
CA LEU A 424 31.71 38.08 -22.96
C LEU A 424 30.98 37.78 -24.27
N PRO A 425 29.65 37.57 -24.26
CA PRO A 425 28.91 37.09 -25.43
C PRO A 425 28.78 38.12 -26.55
N ALA A 426 29.03 39.42 -26.26
CA ALA A 426 29.02 40.49 -27.21
C ALA A 426 30.10 41.54 -26.91
N ILE A 427 31.01 41.75 -27.85
CA ILE A 427 32.01 42.81 -27.82
C ILE A 427 32.03 43.53 -29.18
N GLU A 428 32.39 44.83 -29.19
CA GLU A 428 32.56 45.58 -30.42
C GLU A 428 33.98 45.42 -30.95
N THR A 429 34.96 45.52 -30.07
CA THR A 429 36.40 45.49 -30.42
C THR A 429 37.19 44.58 -29.47
N GLU A 430 38.38 44.13 -29.90
CA GLU A 430 39.31 43.40 -29.02
C GLU A 430 39.73 44.24 -27.82
N THR A 431 39.76 45.57 -27.96
CA THR A 431 40.10 46.50 -26.90
C THR A 431 39.07 46.45 -25.77
N ASP A 432 37.81 46.19 -26.07
CA ASP A 432 36.75 46.06 -25.03
C ASP A 432 36.97 44.82 -24.16
N ALA A 433 37.37 43.71 -24.78
CA ALA A 433 37.77 42.54 -24.04
C ALA A 433 38.99 42.79 -23.16
N SER A 434 40.04 43.49 -23.73
CA SER A 434 41.23 43.85 -22.95
C SER A 434 40.90 44.71 -21.75
N LYS A 435 40.02 45.73 -21.89
CA LYS A 435 39.58 46.57 -20.79
C LYS A 435 38.90 45.77 -19.65
N VAL A 436 38.08 44.78 -20.00
CA VAL A 436 37.47 43.90 -18.99
C VAL A 436 38.52 43.03 -18.30
N GLY A 437 39.48 42.47 -19.07
CA GLY A 437 40.61 41.74 -18.53
C GLY A 437 41.43 42.57 -17.56
N GLU A 438 41.77 43.80 -17.91
CA GLU A 438 42.51 44.73 -17.05
C GLU A 438 41.70 45.10 -15.78
N LYS A 439 40.37 45.30 -15.90
CA LYS A 439 39.49 45.53 -14.75
C LYS A 439 39.55 44.37 -13.77
N ILE A 440 39.49 43.14 -14.27
CA ILE A 440 39.61 41.90 -13.47
C ILE A 440 40.98 41.83 -12.81
N LEU A 441 42.05 42.04 -13.58
CA LEU A 441 43.40 42.04 -13.08
C LEU A 441 43.60 43.02 -11.92
N HIS A 442 43.15 44.27 -12.09
CA HIS A 442 43.18 45.28 -11.03
C HIS A 442 42.35 44.89 -9.79
N ALA A 443 41.19 44.29 -9.97
CA ALA A 443 40.36 43.83 -8.85
C ALA A 443 41.03 42.71 -8.05
N LEU A 444 41.69 41.77 -8.74
CA LEU A 444 42.41 40.65 -8.11
C LEU A 444 43.73 41.09 -7.48
N ASN A 445 44.35 42.17 -7.93
CA ASN A 445 45.57 42.73 -7.33
C ASN A 445 45.33 43.48 -6.03
N ARG A 446 44.07 43.81 -5.68
CA ARG A 446 43.78 44.40 -4.38
C ARG A 446 44.05 43.42 -3.25
N PRO A 447 44.55 43.86 -2.09
CA PRO A 447 44.78 42.95 -0.97
C PRO A 447 43.51 42.17 -0.61
N PHE A 448 43.69 40.92 -0.19
CA PHE A 448 42.63 40.04 0.32
C PHE A 448 42.79 39.96 1.85
N GLU A 449 41.80 40.43 2.59
CA GLU A 449 41.76 40.31 4.04
C GLU A 449 40.93 39.09 4.43
N LEU A 450 41.59 37.98 4.73
CA LEU A 450 40.96 36.66 4.89
C LEU A 450 41.47 36.03 6.21
N ALA A 451 40.56 35.66 7.08
CA ALA A 451 40.86 35.02 8.38
C ALA A 451 41.98 35.71 9.19
N GLY A 452 42.02 37.04 9.18
CA GLY A 452 43.07 37.84 9.88
C GLY A 452 44.39 37.99 9.15
N HIS A 453 44.50 37.45 7.90
CA HIS A 453 45.70 37.59 7.06
C HIS A 453 45.46 38.58 5.91
N ASN A 454 46.46 39.38 5.61
CA ASN A 454 46.44 40.26 4.45
C ASN A 454 47.31 39.66 3.32
N LEU A 455 46.59 39.09 2.33
CA LEU A 455 47.22 38.36 1.22
C LEU A 455 47.28 39.23 -0.04
N LYS A 456 48.40 39.18 -0.75
CA LYS A 456 48.53 39.79 -2.06
C LYS A 456 48.82 38.70 -3.10
N ILE A 457 47.92 38.56 -4.05
CA ILE A 457 48.01 37.61 -5.13
C ILE A 457 47.75 38.36 -6.45
N SER A 458 48.39 37.95 -7.51
CA SER A 458 48.10 38.45 -8.85
C SER A 458 47.44 37.39 -9.72
N SER A 459 47.11 37.73 -10.94
CA SER A 459 46.57 36.78 -11.91
C SER A 459 47.21 36.94 -13.28
N SER A 460 47.25 35.84 -14.01
CA SER A 460 47.63 35.81 -15.43
C SER A 460 46.38 35.60 -16.27
N ILE A 461 46.12 36.50 -17.20
CA ILE A 461 44.88 36.49 -17.99
C ILE A 461 45.21 36.37 -19.48
N GLY A 462 44.62 35.38 -20.14
CA GLY A 462 44.70 35.17 -21.60
C GLY A 462 43.35 35.42 -22.25
N VAL A 463 43.32 36.20 -23.31
CA VAL A 463 42.09 36.60 -24.02
C VAL A 463 42.09 36.05 -25.45
N ALA A 464 40.99 35.45 -25.87
CA ALA A 464 40.74 35.05 -27.24
C ALA A 464 39.42 35.62 -27.74
N VAL A 465 39.40 36.10 -28.99
CA VAL A 465 38.23 36.72 -29.60
C VAL A 465 37.74 35.90 -30.79
N TYR A 466 36.45 35.62 -30.80
CA TYR A 466 35.73 34.99 -31.91
C TYR A 466 35.31 36.06 -32.94
N PRO A 467 35.45 35.78 -34.26
CA PRO A 467 35.98 34.55 -34.87
C PRO A 467 37.47 34.55 -35.15
N GLN A 468 38.22 35.65 -34.82
CA GLN A 468 39.61 35.87 -35.23
C GLN A 468 40.58 34.80 -34.67
N HIS A 469 40.37 34.40 -33.40
CA HIS A 469 41.30 33.50 -32.70
C HIS A 469 40.78 32.04 -32.64
N GLY A 470 39.60 31.78 -33.22
CA GLY A 470 38.99 30.46 -33.36
C GLY A 470 37.53 30.55 -33.75
N LYS A 471 37.11 29.71 -34.71
CA LYS A 471 35.71 29.60 -35.15
C LYS A 471 34.95 28.49 -34.41
N GLU A 472 35.69 27.58 -33.79
CA GLU A 472 35.17 26.44 -33.02
C GLU A 472 35.53 26.63 -31.56
N GLU A 473 34.69 26.10 -30.69
CA GLU A 473 34.79 26.15 -29.23
C GLU A 473 36.20 25.71 -28.76
N LYS A 474 36.62 24.49 -29.16
CA LYS A 474 37.92 23.92 -28.76
C LYS A 474 39.08 24.79 -29.15
N ARG A 475 39.03 25.42 -30.33
CA ARG A 475 40.07 26.28 -30.82
C ARG A 475 40.14 27.60 -30.05
N LEU A 476 38.98 28.17 -29.73
CA LEU A 476 38.90 29.43 -28.99
C LEU A 476 39.40 29.25 -27.55
N ILE A 477 39.00 28.19 -26.88
CA ILE A 477 39.50 27.81 -25.54
C ILE A 477 41.02 27.67 -25.55
N LYS A 478 41.55 26.91 -26.51
CA LYS A 478 42.97 26.68 -26.64
C LYS A 478 43.74 27.99 -26.90
N SER A 479 43.18 28.88 -27.68
CA SER A 479 43.79 30.20 -27.95
C SER A 479 43.85 31.07 -26.69
N ALA A 480 42.82 31.09 -25.87
CA ALA A 480 42.82 31.80 -24.60
C ALA A 480 43.79 31.20 -23.57
N ASP A 481 43.88 29.86 -23.48
CA ASP A 481 44.84 29.17 -22.59
C ASP A 481 46.28 29.47 -22.99
N ILE A 482 46.61 29.41 -24.30
CA ILE A 482 47.94 29.78 -24.81
C ILE A 482 48.28 31.22 -24.43
N ALA A 483 47.36 32.17 -24.61
CA ALA A 483 47.59 33.56 -24.25
C ALA A 483 47.83 33.75 -22.75
N MET A 484 47.07 33.05 -21.88
CA MET A 484 47.29 33.03 -20.44
C MET A 484 48.67 32.48 -20.07
N TYR A 485 49.11 31.40 -20.71
CA TYR A 485 50.43 30.85 -20.47
C TYR A 485 51.54 31.83 -20.86
N HIS A 486 51.36 32.57 -21.96
CA HIS A 486 52.26 33.65 -22.34
C HIS A 486 52.27 34.79 -21.34
N ALA A 487 51.11 35.12 -20.71
CA ALA A 487 51.03 36.05 -19.61
C ALA A 487 51.89 35.58 -18.41
N LYS A 488 51.81 34.30 -18.04
CA LYS A 488 52.64 33.70 -16.99
C LYS A 488 54.15 33.81 -17.28
N LYS A 489 54.56 33.55 -18.53
CA LYS A 489 55.94 33.65 -18.93
C LYS A 489 56.46 35.07 -19.05
N ALA A 490 55.65 36.03 -19.38
CA ALA A 490 55.98 37.45 -19.47
C ALA A 490 56.13 38.15 -18.09
N GLY A 491 56.21 37.39 -17.00
CA GLY A 491 56.40 37.91 -15.65
C GLY A 491 55.17 37.88 -14.76
N ARG A 492 54.08 37.22 -15.19
CA ARG A 492 52.76 37.17 -14.47
C ARG A 492 52.13 38.55 -14.36
N ASN A 493 51.03 38.64 -13.60
CA ASN A 493 50.33 39.91 -13.30
C ASN A 493 50.07 40.78 -14.55
N ASN A 494 49.59 40.18 -15.63
CA ASN A 494 49.26 40.89 -16.86
C ASN A 494 48.17 40.19 -17.68
N VAL A 495 47.65 40.93 -18.67
CA VAL A 495 46.68 40.45 -19.66
C VAL A 495 47.36 40.29 -21.00
N LYS A 496 47.16 39.19 -21.68
CA LYS A 496 47.61 38.93 -23.05
C LYS A 496 46.47 38.55 -23.96
N ILE A 497 46.38 39.21 -25.11
CA ILE A 497 45.49 38.78 -26.19
C ILE A 497 46.24 37.77 -27.04
N TYR A 498 45.56 36.68 -27.42
CA TYR A 498 46.15 35.68 -28.31
C TYR A 498 46.58 36.31 -29.64
N GLN A 499 47.78 35.91 -30.09
CA GLN A 499 48.29 36.28 -31.40
C GLN A 499 48.70 35.04 -32.19
N PRO A 500 48.49 34.98 -33.53
CA PRO A 500 48.79 33.80 -34.35
C PRO A 500 50.28 33.45 -34.38
N GLY A 501 51.17 33.89 -33.67
CA GLY A 501 52.55 33.51 -33.49
C GLY A 501 52.93 32.99 -32.13
N MET A 502 51.98 32.95 -31.19
CA MET A 502 52.19 32.37 -29.88
C MET A 502 52.29 30.84 -30.00
N LEU A 503 53.45 30.29 -29.65
CA LEU A 503 53.75 28.86 -29.74
C LEU A 503 52.95 28.08 -28.71
N GLU A 504 52.44 26.93 -29.15
CA GLU A 504 51.97 25.89 -28.23
C GLU A 504 53.16 25.34 -27.45
N ILE A 505 53.15 25.56 -26.14
CA ILE A 505 54.12 24.89 -25.29
C ILE A 505 53.37 23.67 -24.73
N ILE A 506 53.82 22.49 -25.20
CA ILE A 506 53.37 21.21 -24.65
C ILE A 506 53.68 21.20 -23.15
N LYS A 507 52.64 21.03 -22.31
CA LYS A 507 52.77 20.83 -20.85
C LYS A 507 53.41 19.50 -20.55
#